data_6b994fbdaf69cfb8c9184cd1bea14040
#
_entry.id   6b994fbdaf69cfb8c9184cd1bea14040
#
_cell.length_a   1.000
_cell.length_b   1.000
_cell.length_c   1.000
_cell.angle_alpha   90.00
_cell.angle_beta   90.00
_cell.angle_gamma   90.00
#
_symmetry.space_group_name_H-M   'P 1'
#
loop_
_entity.id
_entity.type
_entity.pdbx_description
1 polymer ?
#
loop_
_entity_poly.entity_id
_entity_poly.type
_entity_poly.pdbx_seq_one_letter_code
_entity_poly.pdbx_strand_id
1 'polypeptide(L)'
;PKLDGLESFTGEMFHSAKWNHDYDLTGKRIAVIGTGASAIQFVPQIQPKAKELYVFQRTAPWVLPKPDINLNDWGKSIIAKYPAIQQTWRNSVAQSLNAINFGLRNPVALKPLNVIGKQLLKLQVKDPILRKNVTPNFTVGCKRILFANNYYPALQAANTRLIPHGLVKVEGNTVIAANGERHEVDVIIWGTGFEVSH
;
A
#
# COMPACT_ATOMS: atom_id res chain seq x y z
N PRO A 1 -3.64 -16.94 8.96
CA PRO A 1 -3.59 -17.84 7.79
C PRO A 1 -2.87 -19.15 8.17
N LYS A 2 -3.34 -20.29 7.64
CA LYS A 2 -2.60 -21.56 7.75
C LYS A 2 -1.45 -21.47 6.75
N LEU A 3 -0.24 -21.40 7.24
CA LEU A 3 0.99 -21.33 6.45
C LEU A 3 1.96 -22.37 7.03
N ASP A 4 2.57 -23.17 6.17
CA ASP A 4 3.48 -24.23 6.59
C ASP A 4 4.69 -23.65 7.32
N GLY A 5 4.98 -24.24 8.51
CA GLY A 5 6.13 -23.89 9.33
C GLY A 5 6.03 -22.58 10.10
N LEU A 6 4.85 -21.92 10.11
CA LEU A 6 4.66 -20.65 10.81
C LEU A 6 4.93 -20.77 12.32
N GLU A 7 4.66 -21.93 12.88
CA GLU A 7 4.91 -22.29 14.29
C GLU A 7 6.41 -22.34 14.64
N SER A 8 7.28 -22.46 13.63
CA SER A 8 8.73 -22.47 13.82
C SER A 8 9.33 -21.07 13.90
N PHE A 9 8.56 -20.03 13.59
CA PHE A 9 9.03 -18.66 13.63
C PHE A 9 9.26 -18.19 15.06
N THR A 10 10.48 -17.75 15.37
CA THR A 10 10.88 -17.30 16.71
C THR A 10 10.89 -15.78 16.86
N GLY A 11 10.71 -15.04 15.76
CA GLY A 11 10.63 -13.58 15.75
C GLY A 11 9.25 -13.06 16.17
N GLU A 12 9.08 -11.76 16.11
CA GLU A 12 7.80 -11.10 16.42
C GLU A 12 6.84 -11.20 15.22
N MET A 13 5.56 -11.43 15.50
CA MET A 13 4.56 -11.57 14.46
C MET A 13 3.23 -10.95 14.90
N PHE A 14 2.71 -10.02 14.10
CA PHE A 14 1.40 -9.41 14.37
C PHE A 14 0.65 -9.02 13.08
N HIS A 15 -0.66 -8.85 13.23
CA HIS A 15 -1.52 -8.36 12.18
C HIS A 15 -1.67 -6.84 12.28
N SER A 16 -1.77 -6.14 11.14
CA SER A 16 -1.93 -4.68 11.07
C SER A 16 -3.13 -4.12 11.86
N ALA A 17 -4.16 -4.96 12.12
CA ALA A 17 -5.29 -4.61 12.97
C ALA A 17 -5.01 -4.72 14.47
N LYS A 18 -3.96 -5.45 14.85
CA LYS A 18 -3.49 -5.63 16.23
C LYS A 18 -2.02 -5.26 16.29
N TRP A 19 -1.75 -4.00 16.00
CA TRP A 19 -0.39 -3.49 15.95
C TRP A 19 0.28 -3.58 17.33
N ASN A 20 1.46 -4.21 17.39
CA ASN A 20 2.25 -4.21 18.61
C ASN A 20 3.06 -2.90 18.70
N HIS A 21 2.55 -1.95 19.47
CA HIS A 21 3.17 -0.64 19.66
C HIS A 21 4.41 -0.67 20.57
N ASP A 22 4.54 -1.71 21.41
CA ASP A 22 5.63 -1.86 22.36
C ASP A 22 6.87 -2.48 21.71
N TYR A 23 6.74 -3.03 20.49
CA TYR A 23 7.85 -3.64 19.78
C TYR A 23 8.56 -2.62 18.86
N ASP A 24 9.86 -2.41 19.11
CA ASP A 24 10.68 -1.51 18.30
C ASP A 24 11.12 -2.20 17.00
N LEU A 25 10.73 -1.61 15.88
CA LEU A 25 11.07 -2.05 14.52
C LEU A 25 12.42 -1.52 14.02
N THR A 26 13.10 -0.68 14.79
CA THR A 26 14.35 -0.03 14.39
C THR A 26 15.46 -1.06 14.20
N GLY A 27 16.10 -1.04 13.04
CA GLY A 27 17.20 -1.95 12.72
C GLY A 27 16.79 -3.40 12.47
N LYS A 28 15.49 -3.70 12.38
CA LYS A 28 14.96 -5.05 12.15
C LYS A 28 14.82 -5.35 10.65
N ARG A 29 14.94 -6.63 10.30
CA ARG A 29 14.57 -7.17 8.98
C ARG A 29 13.09 -7.54 9.05
N ILE A 30 12.27 -6.90 8.24
CA ILE A 30 10.82 -6.96 8.35
C ILE A 30 10.22 -7.55 7.09
N ALA A 31 9.39 -8.59 7.21
CA ALA A 31 8.53 -9.07 6.15
C ALA A 31 7.11 -8.50 6.30
N VAL A 32 6.63 -7.82 5.28
CA VAL A 32 5.23 -7.37 5.17
C VAL A 32 4.50 -8.26 4.20
N ILE A 33 3.44 -8.91 4.65
CA ILE A 33 2.67 -9.84 3.83
C ILE A 33 1.38 -9.17 3.37
N GLY A 34 1.36 -8.79 2.09
CA GLY A 34 0.23 -8.11 1.46
C GLY A 34 0.45 -6.62 1.21
N THR A 35 -0.27 -6.10 0.21
CA THR A 35 -0.17 -4.73 -0.30
C THR A 35 -1.54 -4.04 -0.35
N GLY A 36 -2.42 -4.36 0.61
CA GLY A 36 -3.74 -3.76 0.76
C GLY A 36 -3.71 -2.36 1.38
N ALA A 37 -4.90 -1.82 1.68
CA ALA A 37 -5.08 -0.46 2.17
C ALA A 37 -4.29 -0.14 3.44
N SER A 38 -4.13 -1.11 4.35
CA SER A 38 -3.29 -0.94 5.54
C SER A 38 -1.82 -0.89 5.19
N ALA A 39 -1.34 -1.83 4.34
CA ALA A 39 0.06 -1.94 3.99
C ALA A 39 0.60 -0.67 3.30
N ILE A 40 -0.14 -0.08 2.35
CA ILE A 40 0.29 1.14 1.66
C ILE A 40 0.44 2.35 2.61
N GLN A 41 -0.17 2.30 3.80
CA GLN A 41 -0.08 3.36 4.80
C GLN A 41 1.07 3.13 5.78
N PHE A 42 1.25 1.90 6.29
CA PHE A 42 2.29 1.67 7.30
C PHE A 42 3.66 1.35 6.68
N VAL A 43 3.75 0.75 5.48
CA VAL A 43 5.02 0.47 4.81
C VAL A 43 5.92 1.71 4.71
N PRO A 44 5.43 2.89 4.27
CA PRO A 44 6.24 4.10 4.25
C PRO A 44 6.68 4.60 5.63
N GLN A 45 5.95 4.25 6.69
CA GLN A 45 6.26 4.68 8.06
C GLN A 45 7.34 3.81 8.71
N ILE A 46 7.33 2.50 8.39
CA ILE A 46 8.31 1.56 8.95
C ILE A 46 9.60 1.49 8.12
N GLN A 47 9.52 1.81 6.82
CA GLN A 47 10.64 1.73 5.90
C GLN A 47 11.89 2.48 6.40
N PRO A 48 11.80 3.73 6.91
CA PRO A 48 13.00 4.46 7.38
C PRO A 48 13.65 3.86 8.64
N LYS A 49 12.89 3.07 9.40
CA LYS A 49 13.35 2.41 10.63
C LYS A 49 13.94 1.02 10.38
N ALA A 50 13.45 0.34 9.35
CA ALA A 50 13.86 -1.02 9.03
C ALA A 50 15.32 -1.08 8.56
N LYS A 51 16.05 -2.13 8.97
CA LYS A 51 17.32 -2.50 8.35
C LYS A 51 17.11 -2.99 6.92
N GLU A 52 16.14 -3.89 6.76
CA GLU A 52 15.68 -4.43 5.48
C GLU A 52 14.17 -4.62 5.53
N LEU A 53 13.50 -4.30 4.44
CA LEU A 53 12.05 -4.41 4.33
C LEU A 53 11.69 -5.24 3.11
N TYR A 54 11.07 -6.39 3.33
CA TYR A 54 10.59 -7.30 2.29
C TYR A 54 9.07 -7.19 2.18
N VAL A 55 8.58 -6.72 1.04
CA VAL A 55 7.14 -6.55 0.82
C VAL A 55 6.65 -7.63 -0.13
N PHE A 56 5.90 -8.59 0.39
CA PHE A 56 5.32 -9.70 -0.37
C PHE A 56 4.02 -9.29 -1.03
N GLN A 57 3.99 -9.38 -2.35
CA GLN A 57 2.87 -8.95 -3.16
C GLN A 57 2.38 -10.08 -4.06
N ARG A 58 1.20 -10.62 -3.79
CA ARG A 58 0.56 -11.59 -4.70
C ARG A 58 -0.08 -10.92 -5.92
N THR A 59 -0.64 -9.75 -5.74
CA THR A 59 -1.30 -8.97 -6.80
C THR A 59 -1.05 -7.49 -6.55
N ALA A 60 -0.56 -6.78 -7.54
CA ALA A 60 -0.33 -5.34 -7.46
C ALA A 60 -1.68 -4.59 -7.34
N PRO A 61 -1.86 -3.69 -6.38
CA PRO A 61 -3.04 -2.82 -6.32
C PRO A 61 -2.87 -1.58 -7.21
N TRP A 62 -3.99 -0.97 -7.61
CA TRP A 62 -3.97 0.39 -8.12
C TRP A 62 -3.77 1.37 -6.96
N VAL A 63 -2.61 2.02 -6.92
CA VAL A 63 -2.31 3.09 -5.96
C VAL A 63 -2.15 4.38 -6.74
N LEU A 64 -3.07 5.31 -6.50
CA LEU A 64 -3.09 6.64 -7.12
C LEU A 64 -2.59 7.69 -6.13
N PRO A 65 -2.12 8.84 -6.64
CA PRO A 65 -1.77 9.95 -5.77
C PRO A 65 -2.95 10.40 -4.92
N LYS A 66 -2.70 10.63 -3.64
CA LYS A 66 -3.68 11.22 -2.72
C LYS A 66 -3.67 12.73 -2.91
N PRO A 67 -4.83 13.37 -3.18
CA PRO A 67 -4.90 14.82 -3.29
C PRO A 67 -4.82 15.47 -1.90
N ASP A 68 -3.65 15.42 -1.28
CA ASP A 68 -3.39 16.08 -0.01
C ASP A 68 -2.92 17.52 -0.28
N ILE A 69 -3.71 18.49 0.16
CA ILE A 69 -3.35 19.90 0.16
C ILE A 69 -3.01 20.28 1.60
N ASN A 70 -1.73 20.53 1.84
CA ASN A 70 -1.29 21.12 3.11
C ASN A 70 -1.66 22.60 3.13
N LEU A 71 -2.70 22.91 3.90
CA LEU A 71 -3.08 24.30 4.13
C LEU A 71 -2.09 24.95 5.09
N ASN A 72 -1.40 26.00 4.62
CA ASN A 72 -0.64 26.87 5.49
C ASN A 72 -1.58 27.70 6.39
N ASP A 73 -1.05 28.41 7.37
CA ASP A 73 -1.86 29.15 8.34
C ASP A 73 -2.70 30.27 7.69
N TRP A 74 -2.19 30.88 6.62
CA TRP A 74 -2.96 31.83 5.83
C TRP A 74 -4.16 31.17 5.15
N GLY A 75 -4.00 30.00 4.54
CA GLY A 75 -5.09 29.23 3.92
C GLY A 75 -6.15 28.81 4.96
N LYS A 76 -5.71 28.37 6.15
CA LYS A 76 -6.61 28.07 7.28
C LYS A 76 -7.41 29.28 7.71
N SER A 77 -6.77 30.47 7.81
CA SER A 77 -7.41 31.72 8.19
C SER A 77 -8.46 32.17 7.17
N ILE A 78 -8.17 32.02 5.86
CA ILE A 78 -9.14 32.33 4.81
C ILE A 78 -10.36 31.43 4.89
N ILE A 79 -10.16 30.11 5.03
CA ILE A 79 -11.24 29.15 5.13
C ILE A 79 -12.10 29.41 6.38
N ALA A 80 -11.47 29.77 7.49
CA ALA A 80 -12.18 30.15 8.72
C ALA A 80 -13.03 31.43 8.53
N LYS A 81 -12.50 32.40 7.79
CA LYS A 81 -13.17 33.68 7.52
C LYS A 81 -14.30 33.54 6.49
N TYR A 82 -14.18 32.62 5.54
CA TYR A 82 -15.13 32.42 4.44
C TYR A 82 -15.59 30.95 4.37
N PRO A 83 -16.53 30.51 5.22
CA PRO A 83 -17.00 29.12 5.24
C PRO A 83 -17.57 28.62 3.90
N ALA A 84 -18.07 29.54 3.05
CA ALA A 84 -18.56 29.20 1.72
C ALA A 84 -17.47 28.56 0.83
N ILE A 85 -16.19 28.93 1.00
CA ILE A 85 -15.07 28.32 0.28
C ILE A 85 -14.96 26.85 0.65
N GLN A 86 -15.04 26.54 1.96
CA GLN A 86 -15.01 25.17 2.45
C GLN A 86 -16.20 24.35 1.94
N GLN A 87 -17.39 24.95 1.94
CA GLN A 87 -18.59 24.26 1.43
C GLN A 87 -18.47 23.95 -0.06
N THR A 88 -18.01 24.90 -0.86
CA THR A 88 -17.78 24.72 -2.31
C THR A 88 -16.77 23.62 -2.55
N TRP A 89 -15.66 23.60 -1.80
CA TRP A 89 -14.66 22.55 -1.89
C TRP A 89 -15.24 21.17 -1.55
N ARG A 90 -15.98 21.05 -0.45
CA ARG A 90 -16.67 19.81 -0.06
C ARG A 90 -17.62 19.31 -1.14
N ASN A 91 -18.42 20.21 -1.71
CA ASN A 91 -19.37 19.87 -2.78
C ASN A 91 -18.63 19.39 -4.03
N SER A 92 -17.52 20.04 -4.40
CA SER A 92 -16.69 19.63 -5.55
C SER A 92 -16.08 18.25 -5.36
N VAL A 93 -15.58 17.95 -4.16
CA VAL A 93 -15.06 16.62 -3.81
C VAL A 93 -16.18 15.57 -3.87
N ALA A 94 -17.35 15.88 -3.29
CA ALA A 94 -18.51 14.96 -3.30
C ALA A 94 -18.98 14.67 -4.73
N GLN A 95 -19.07 15.67 -5.60
CA GLN A 95 -19.45 15.49 -7.00
C GLN A 95 -18.40 14.68 -7.77
N SER A 96 -17.11 14.91 -7.52
CA SER A 96 -16.03 14.14 -8.12
C SER A 96 -16.11 12.65 -7.73
N LEU A 97 -16.39 12.35 -6.45
CA LEU A 97 -16.60 10.99 -5.97
C LEU A 97 -17.84 10.34 -6.60
N ASN A 98 -18.94 11.10 -6.75
CA ASN A 98 -20.14 10.61 -7.43
C ASN A 98 -19.89 10.30 -8.91
N ALA A 99 -19.13 11.14 -9.60
CA ALA A 99 -18.73 10.91 -10.99
C ALA A 99 -17.85 9.65 -11.12
N ILE A 100 -16.92 9.45 -10.19
CA ILE A 100 -16.11 8.22 -10.12
C ILE A 100 -17.01 7.01 -9.89
N ASN A 101 -17.94 7.06 -8.93
CA ASN A 101 -18.88 5.98 -8.66
C ASN A 101 -19.78 5.65 -9.86
N PHE A 102 -20.22 6.66 -10.59
CA PHE A 102 -20.96 6.45 -11.85
C PHE A 102 -20.07 5.77 -12.90
N GLY A 103 -18.83 6.22 -13.06
CA GLY A 103 -17.84 5.60 -13.94
C GLY A 103 -17.56 4.13 -13.58
N LEU A 104 -17.47 3.81 -12.27
CA LEU A 104 -17.23 2.43 -11.78
C LEU A 104 -18.35 1.45 -12.18
N ARG A 105 -19.56 1.94 -12.47
CA ARG A 105 -20.67 1.13 -12.98
C ARG A 105 -20.58 0.87 -14.49
N ASN A 106 -19.71 1.62 -15.21
CA ASN A 106 -19.54 1.48 -16.65
C ASN A 106 -18.07 1.16 -16.97
N PRO A 107 -17.73 -0.13 -17.22
CA PRO A 107 -16.35 -0.55 -17.50
C PRO A 107 -15.69 0.16 -18.69
N VAL A 108 -16.48 0.59 -19.66
CA VAL A 108 -15.97 1.31 -20.85
C VAL A 108 -15.46 2.70 -20.46
N ALA A 109 -16.14 3.39 -19.55
CA ALA A 109 -15.75 4.70 -19.05
C ALA A 109 -14.45 4.66 -18.24
N LEU A 110 -14.03 3.50 -17.75
CA LEU A 110 -12.81 3.32 -16.96
C LEU A 110 -11.55 3.09 -17.82
N LYS A 111 -11.69 2.81 -19.11
CA LYS A 111 -10.53 2.58 -20.00
C LYS A 111 -9.53 3.76 -19.99
N PRO A 112 -9.95 5.04 -20.07
CA PRO A 112 -9.02 6.17 -19.97
C PRO A 112 -8.27 6.22 -18.64
N LEU A 113 -8.92 5.83 -17.51
CA LEU A 113 -8.29 5.80 -16.20
C LEU A 113 -7.15 4.79 -16.11
N ASN A 114 -7.21 3.68 -16.85
CA ASN A 114 -6.09 2.74 -16.93
C ASN A 114 -4.86 3.37 -17.59
N VAL A 115 -5.08 4.15 -18.64
CA VAL A 115 -3.98 4.86 -19.33
C VAL A 115 -3.37 5.90 -18.40
N ILE A 116 -4.21 6.72 -17.78
CA ILE A 116 -3.77 7.73 -16.78
C ILE A 116 -3.03 7.07 -15.62
N GLY A 117 -3.60 6.00 -15.05
CA GLY A 117 -2.98 5.26 -13.94
C GLY A 117 -1.60 4.71 -14.30
N LYS A 118 -1.45 4.14 -15.51
CA LYS A 118 -0.15 3.65 -16.02
C LYS A 118 0.85 4.80 -16.23
N GLN A 119 0.41 5.95 -16.73
CA GLN A 119 1.28 7.11 -16.90
C GLN A 119 1.73 7.68 -15.54
N LEU A 120 0.81 7.81 -14.59
CA LEU A 120 1.15 8.24 -13.22
C LEU A 120 2.15 7.27 -12.57
N LEU A 121 1.95 5.97 -12.76
CA LEU A 121 2.88 4.96 -12.26
C LEU A 121 4.27 5.09 -12.91
N LYS A 122 4.33 5.36 -14.21
CA LYS A 122 5.59 5.59 -14.95
C LYS A 122 6.34 6.84 -14.43
N LEU A 123 5.62 7.86 -14.02
CA LEU A 123 6.21 9.06 -13.42
C LEU A 123 6.74 8.81 -12.01
N GLN A 124 6.06 7.98 -11.24
CA GLN A 124 6.40 7.71 -9.84
C GLN A 124 7.45 6.61 -9.66
N VAL A 125 7.47 5.60 -10.54
CA VAL A 125 8.39 4.45 -10.44
C VAL A 125 9.34 4.45 -11.63
N LYS A 126 10.60 4.81 -11.37
CA LYS A 126 11.63 4.94 -12.42
C LYS A 126 12.19 3.61 -12.86
N ASP A 127 12.43 2.69 -11.92
CA ASP A 127 12.92 1.35 -12.21
C ASP A 127 11.91 0.55 -13.04
N PRO A 128 12.29 0.06 -14.24
CA PRO A 128 11.38 -0.67 -15.12
C PRO A 128 10.97 -2.03 -14.57
N ILE A 129 11.84 -2.71 -13.79
CA ILE A 129 11.54 -4.02 -13.20
C ILE A 129 10.52 -3.85 -12.08
N LEU A 130 10.78 -2.95 -11.15
CA LEU A 130 9.82 -2.62 -10.09
C LEU A 130 8.48 -2.15 -10.68
N ARG A 131 8.52 -1.26 -11.67
CA ARG A 131 7.33 -0.75 -12.34
C ARG A 131 6.50 -1.87 -12.97
N LYS A 132 7.11 -2.86 -13.63
CA LYS A 132 6.42 -4.04 -14.14
C LYS A 132 5.70 -4.79 -13.01
N ASN A 133 6.40 -5.00 -11.89
CA ASN A 133 5.88 -5.76 -10.75
C ASN A 133 4.74 -5.04 -10.01
N VAL A 134 4.77 -3.69 -9.93
CA VAL A 134 3.72 -2.90 -9.28
C VAL A 134 2.60 -2.46 -10.24
N THR A 135 2.68 -2.83 -11.52
CA THR A 135 1.61 -2.55 -12.49
C THR A 135 0.50 -3.58 -12.34
N PRO A 136 -0.74 -3.18 -12.00
CA PRO A 136 -1.85 -4.10 -11.89
C PRO A 136 -2.21 -4.74 -13.23
N ASN A 137 -2.59 -6.01 -13.19
CA ASN A 137 -3.03 -6.80 -14.35
C ASN A 137 -4.55 -6.78 -14.57
N PHE A 138 -5.26 -5.92 -13.86
CA PHE A 138 -6.72 -5.74 -13.94
C PHE A 138 -7.09 -4.27 -14.14
N THR A 139 -8.29 -4.05 -14.67
CA THR A 139 -8.82 -2.72 -14.93
C THR A 139 -9.04 -1.94 -13.65
N VAL A 140 -8.73 -0.63 -13.66
CA VAL A 140 -9.08 0.30 -12.57
C VAL A 140 -10.56 0.15 -12.25
N GLY A 141 -10.89 0.01 -10.97
CA GLY A 141 -12.28 -0.16 -10.51
C GLY A 141 -12.73 -1.61 -10.31
N CYS A 142 -12.05 -2.63 -10.90
CA CYS A 142 -12.35 -4.04 -10.60
C CYS A 142 -12.00 -4.43 -9.15
N LYS A 143 -11.13 -3.68 -8.51
CA LYS A 143 -10.80 -3.76 -7.09
C LYS A 143 -10.72 -2.35 -6.54
N ARG A 144 -10.74 -2.20 -5.20
CA ARG A 144 -10.61 -0.90 -4.55
C ARG A 144 -9.36 -0.17 -5.03
N ILE A 145 -9.53 1.08 -5.46
CA ILE A 145 -8.42 1.99 -5.74
C ILE A 145 -7.88 2.47 -4.40
N LEU A 146 -6.59 2.43 -4.25
CA LEU A 146 -5.88 2.91 -3.06
C LEU A 146 -5.24 4.26 -3.34
N PHE A 147 -5.05 5.09 -2.30
CA PHE A 147 -4.47 6.42 -2.43
C PHE A 147 -3.30 6.57 -1.47
N ALA A 148 -2.11 6.85 -2.01
CA ALA A 148 -0.91 7.14 -1.22
C ALA A 148 0.11 7.92 -2.07
N ASN A 149 0.82 8.87 -1.44
CA ASN A 149 1.89 9.64 -2.09
C ASN A 149 3.29 9.08 -1.83
N ASN A 150 3.46 8.35 -0.74
CA ASN A 150 4.75 7.89 -0.22
C ASN A 150 4.99 6.38 -0.37
N TYR A 151 4.02 5.61 -0.86
CA TYR A 151 4.15 4.15 -0.99
C TYR A 151 5.20 3.75 -2.04
N TYR A 152 5.12 4.28 -3.26
CA TYR A 152 6.09 3.97 -4.30
C TYR A 152 7.50 4.50 -3.99
N PRO A 153 7.68 5.69 -3.42
CA PRO A 153 8.97 6.10 -2.87
C PRO A 153 9.55 5.11 -1.86
N ALA A 154 8.74 4.60 -0.92
CA ALA A 154 9.20 3.60 0.04
C ALA A 154 9.62 2.28 -0.61
N LEU A 155 8.93 1.84 -1.67
CA LEU A 155 9.31 0.65 -2.42
C LEU A 155 10.61 0.82 -3.23
N GLN A 156 11.00 2.05 -3.55
CA GLN A 156 12.22 2.39 -4.27
C GLN A 156 13.41 2.66 -3.34
N ALA A 157 13.20 2.64 -2.04
CA ALA A 157 14.28 2.83 -1.06
C ALA A 157 15.27 1.67 -1.09
N ALA A 158 16.56 1.98 -0.88
CA ALA A 158 17.65 1.01 -1.00
C ALA A 158 17.53 -0.19 -0.05
N ASN A 159 16.87 -0.02 1.10
CA ASN A 159 16.62 -1.07 2.09
C ASN A 159 15.28 -1.81 1.86
N THR A 160 14.56 -1.55 0.77
CA THR A 160 13.27 -2.18 0.49
C THR A 160 13.36 -3.08 -0.73
N ARG A 161 12.81 -4.28 -0.61
CA ARG A 161 12.67 -5.22 -1.72
C ARG A 161 11.22 -5.68 -1.87
N LEU A 162 10.64 -5.42 -3.04
CA LEU A 162 9.35 -5.98 -3.41
C LEU A 162 9.53 -7.42 -3.90
N ILE A 163 8.82 -8.35 -3.29
CA ILE A 163 8.76 -9.76 -3.69
C ILE A 163 7.41 -9.95 -4.40
N PRO A 164 7.38 -10.05 -5.75
CA PRO A 164 6.13 -10.12 -6.52
C PRO A 164 5.49 -11.51 -6.46
N HIS A 165 5.61 -12.17 -5.32
CA HIS A 165 5.12 -13.51 -5.03
C HIS A 165 4.50 -13.56 -3.64
N GLY A 166 3.60 -14.52 -3.44
CA GLY A 166 3.05 -14.79 -2.10
C GLY A 166 4.08 -15.49 -1.21
N LEU A 167 3.95 -15.30 0.10
CA LEU A 167 4.63 -16.13 1.10
C LEU A 167 3.99 -17.51 1.10
N VAL A 168 4.78 -18.58 1.05
CA VAL A 168 4.30 -19.97 0.99
C VAL A 168 4.75 -20.83 2.18
N LYS A 169 5.89 -20.49 2.78
CA LYS A 169 6.45 -21.28 3.89
C LYS A 169 7.31 -20.40 4.80
N VAL A 170 7.43 -20.83 6.05
CA VAL A 170 8.39 -20.27 7.03
C VAL A 170 9.23 -21.43 7.58
N GLU A 171 10.54 -21.22 7.69
CA GLU A 171 11.47 -22.19 8.29
C GLU A 171 12.36 -21.44 9.29
N GLY A 172 12.06 -21.61 10.60
CA GLY A 172 12.67 -20.78 11.64
C GLY A 172 12.43 -19.29 11.33
N ASN A 173 13.47 -18.50 11.26
CA ASN A 173 13.38 -17.06 10.93
C ASN A 173 13.48 -16.77 9.44
N THR A 174 13.37 -17.78 8.58
CA THR A 174 13.43 -17.61 7.12
C THR A 174 12.03 -17.70 6.50
N VAL A 175 11.61 -16.65 5.80
CA VAL A 175 10.40 -16.61 4.99
C VAL A 175 10.71 -17.01 3.56
N ILE A 176 9.84 -17.83 2.95
CA ILE A 176 10.05 -18.41 1.62
C ILE A 176 8.90 -17.98 0.70
N ALA A 177 9.25 -17.32 -0.38
CA ALA A 177 8.32 -16.90 -1.43
C ALA A 177 7.96 -18.06 -2.38
N ALA A 178 6.84 -17.92 -3.10
CA ALA A 178 6.37 -18.94 -4.05
C ALA A 178 7.34 -19.23 -5.21
N ASN A 179 8.29 -18.33 -5.49
CA ASN A 179 9.37 -18.56 -6.47
C ASN A 179 10.62 -19.20 -5.86
N GLY A 180 10.58 -19.58 -4.58
CA GLY A 180 11.71 -20.18 -3.86
C GLY A 180 12.71 -19.17 -3.25
N GLU A 181 12.53 -17.86 -3.44
CA GLU A 181 13.36 -16.86 -2.75
C GLU A 181 13.22 -16.98 -1.24
N ARG A 182 14.34 -16.85 -0.54
CA ARG A 182 14.46 -17.04 0.92
C ARG A 182 15.02 -15.77 1.55
N HIS A 183 14.36 -15.29 2.58
CA HIS A 183 14.78 -14.09 3.31
C HIS A 183 14.70 -14.33 4.81
N GLU A 184 15.81 -14.06 5.50
CA GLU A 184 15.84 -14.11 6.96
C GLU A 184 15.23 -12.82 7.51
N VAL A 185 14.28 -12.94 8.44
CA VAL A 185 13.54 -11.82 9.02
C VAL A 185 13.40 -11.94 10.53
N ASP A 186 13.30 -10.78 11.18
CA ASP A 186 13.11 -10.68 12.62
C ASP A 186 11.63 -10.46 12.97
N VAL A 187 10.86 -9.95 11.99
CA VAL A 187 9.44 -9.59 12.18
C VAL A 187 8.62 -9.94 10.96
N ILE A 188 7.41 -10.47 11.18
CA ILE A 188 6.39 -10.66 10.14
C ILE A 188 5.16 -9.80 10.46
N ILE A 189 4.80 -8.88 9.54
CA ILE A 189 3.62 -8.03 9.67
C ILE A 189 2.58 -8.43 8.63
N TRP A 190 1.41 -8.88 9.11
CA TRP A 190 0.32 -9.30 8.25
C TRP A 190 -0.56 -8.12 7.84
N GLY A 191 -0.51 -7.76 6.55
CA GLY A 191 -1.35 -6.77 5.88
C GLY A 191 -2.40 -7.42 4.96
N THR A 192 -2.91 -8.62 5.34
CA THR A 192 -3.74 -9.48 4.48
C THR A 192 -5.24 -9.15 4.49
N GLY A 193 -5.63 -8.03 5.12
CA GLY A 193 -7.04 -7.64 5.24
C GLY A 193 -7.71 -8.24 6.49
N PHE A 194 -9.02 -8.05 6.59
CA PHE A 194 -9.82 -8.47 7.73
C PHE A 194 -10.77 -9.59 7.29
N GLU A 195 -11.05 -10.53 8.18
CA GLU A 195 -12.21 -11.40 8.02
C GLU A 195 -13.47 -10.55 8.19
N VAL A 196 -14.27 -10.47 7.15
CA VAL A 196 -15.61 -9.90 7.25
C VAL A 196 -16.47 -10.99 7.85
N SER A 197 -16.92 -10.81 9.10
CA SER A 197 -17.91 -11.68 9.72
C SER A 197 -19.15 -11.75 8.82
N HIS A 198 -19.54 -12.95 8.46
CA HIS A 198 -20.79 -13.25 7.78
C HIS A 198 -21.95 -13.10 8.76
#